data_aa70c7d49334076773b0ecd6383fe2c5
#
_entry.id   aa70c7d49334076773b0ecd6383fe2c5
#
_cell.length_a   1.000
_cell.length_b   1.000
_cell.length_c   1.000
_cell.angle_alpha   90.00
_cell.angle_beta   90.00
_cell.angle_gamma   90.00
#
_symmetry.space_group_name_H-M   'P 1'
#
loop_
_entity.id
_entity.type
_entity.pdbx_description
1 polymer ?
#
loop_
_entity_poly.entity_id
_entity_poly.type
_entity_poly.pdbx_seq_one_letter_code
_entity_poly.pdbx_strand_id
1 'polypeptide(L)'
;IKEDVKANDAMSVDDDTIGSYIKALEKIFVIEDMPAWNPNLRSKTAIRTSFTRYFVDPSIAVAALGIGPKDLINELETFGLLFETMCIRDLRVYADAIGGNVYHYRDKNGLECDAVVHLRNGDYGLVEIKLGGDNLIEEGASSLKELATKIDTTKMKTPSFMMVLIGIGSYAYQREDGVWVVPISCLKD
;
A
#
# COMPACT_ATOMS: atom_id res chain seq x y z
N ILE A 1 6.68 12.31 9.08
CA ILE A 1 6.86 13.60 8.36
C ILE A 1 7.13 14.74 9.35
N LYS A 2 6.21 15.05 10.29
CA LYS A 2 6.41 16.19 11.22
C LYS A 2 7.66 16.03 12.08
N GLU A 3 7.92 14.84 12.60
CA GLU A 3 9.11 14.52 13.38
C GLU A 3 10.38 14.58 12.53
N ASP A 4 10.31 14.09 11.28
CA ASP A 4 11.45 14.09 10.36
C ASP A 4 11.83 15.51 9.91
N VAL A 5 10.84 16.36 9.64
CA VAL A 5 11.07 17.78 9.29
C VAL A 5 11.73 18.50 10.48
N LYS A 6 11.22 18.28 11.71
CA LYS A 6 11.80 18.88 12.92
C LYS A 6 13.23 18.40 13.20
N ALA A 7 13.56 17.16 12.83
CA ALA A 7 14.89 16.61 13.04
C ALA A 7 15.93 17.12 12.02
N ASN A 8 15.49 17.52 10.83
CA ASN A 8 16.37 17.91 9.73
C ASN A 8 16.42 19.42 9.46
N ASP A 9 15.56 20.23 10.08
CA ASP A 9 15.51 21.67 9.86
C ASP A 9 16.09 22.43 11.06
N ALA A 10 17.03 23.32 10.80
CA ALA A 10 17.61 24.21 11.79
C ALA A 10 16.62 25.31 12.28
N MET A 11 15.48 25.46 11.62
CA MET A 11 14.37 26.33 11.99
C MET A 11 13.22 25.46 12.50
N SER A 12 12.73 25.73 13.70
CA SER A 12 11.54 25.07 14.27
C SER A 12 10.29 25.46 13.49
N VAL A 13 9.94 24.66 12.48
CA VAL A 13 8.67 24.82 11.77
C VAL A 13 7.54 24.26 12.67
N ASP A 14 6.50 25.06 12.92
CA ASP A 14 5.36 24.60 13.73
C ASP A 14 4.47 23.60 12.99
N ASP A 15 3.68 22.85 13.75
CA ASP A 15 2.82 21.79 13.23
C ASP A 15 1.74 22.31 12.27
N ASP A 16 1.26 23.54 12.48
CA ASP A 16 0.21 24.15 11.64
C ASP A 16 0.77 24.54 10.27
N THR A 17 2.01 25.04 10.26
CA THR A 17 2.73 25.36 9.01
C THR A 17 2.97 24.10 8.19
N ILE A 18 3.47 23.02 8.78
CA ILE A 18 3.65 21.72 8.09
C ILE A 18 2.31 21.22 7.55
N GLY A 19 1.25 21.29 8.37
CA GLY A 19 -0.09 20.93 7.97
C GLY A 19 -0.62 21.75 6.77
N SER A 20 -0.29 23.04 6.72
CA SER A 20 -0.68 23.92 5.61
C SER A 20 0.03 23.56 4.30
N TYR A 21 1.33 23.23 4.35
CA TYR A 21 2.08 22.76 3.18
C TYR A 21 1.57 21.43 2.65
N ILE A 22 1.28 20.46 3.54
CA ILE A 22 0.68 19.19 3.15
C ILE A 22 -0.65 19.42 2.42
N LYS A 23 -1.54 20.24 2.97
CA LYS A 23 -2.82 20.58 2.31
C LYS A 23 -2.63 21.29 0.97
N ALA A 24 -1.59 22.10 0.82
CA ALA A 24 -1.28 22.74 -0.45
C ALA A 24 -0.84 21.71 -1.51
N LEU A 25 0.01 20.74 -1.12
CA LEU A 25 0.44 19.65 -2.00
C LEU A 25 -0.73 18.73 -2.40
N GLU A 26 -1.66 18.46 -1.48
CA GLU A 26 -2.90 17.72 -1.79
C GLU A 26 -3.77 18.46 -2.82
N LYS A 27 -3.94 19.78 -2.65
CA LYS A 27 -4.76 20.60 -3.57
C LYS A 27 -4.22 20.68 -5.00
N ILE A 28 -2.93 20.55 -5.18
CA ILE A 28 -2.29 20.55 -6.51
C ILE A 28 -1.97 19.12 -6.99
N PHE A 29 -2.55 18.11 -6.36
CA PHE A 29 -2.42 16.70 -6.75
C PHE A 29 -0.98 16.20 -6.82
N VAL A 30 -0.12 16.61 -5.89
CA VAL A 30 1.24 16.08 -5.72
C VAL A 30 1.23 14.85 -4.82
N ILE A 31 0.40 14.90 -3.78
CA ILE A 31 0.21 13.82 -2.82
C ILE A 31 -1.27 13.53 -2.62
N GLU A 32 -1.57 12.32 -2.18
CA GLU A 32 -2.92 11.91 -1.80
C GLU A 32 -2.88 10.96 -0.60
N ASP A 33 -3.94 11.00 0.20
CA ASP A 33 -4.11 10.17 1.36
C ASP A 33 -4.91 8.90 1.02
N MET A 34 -4.41 7.74 1.46
CA MET A 34 -5.12 6.47 1.41
C MET A 34 -5.73 6.16 2.77
N PRO A 35 -7.06 5.99 2.86
CA PRO A 35 -7.72 5.73 4.13
C PRO A 35 -7.42 4.32 4.66
N ALA A 36 -7.51 4.17 5.98
CA ALA A 36 -7.39 2.88 6.61
C ALA A 36 -8.65 2.04 6.40
N TRP A 37 -8.45 0.75 6.13
CA TRP A 37 -9.52 -0.23 6.12
C TRP A 37 -9.88 -0.63 7.55
N ASN A 38 -11.16 -0.67 7.86
CA ASN A 38 -11.67 -1.03 9.18
C ASN A 38 -12.62 -2.24 9.09
N PRO A 39 -12.09 -3.46 8.94
CA PRO A 39 -12.89 -4.68 8.85
C PRO A 39 -13.48 -5.08 10.21
N ASN A 40 -14.47 -5.98 10.17
CA ASN A 40 -14.89 -6.70 11.34
C ASN A 40 -13.85 -7.77 11.70
N LEU A 41 -13.18 -7.61 12.85
CA LEU A 41 -12.21 -8.57 13.34
C LEU A 41 -12.82 -9.51 14.40
N ARG A 42 -12.32 -10.74 14.48
CA ARG A 42 -12.71 -11.73 15.51
C ARG A 42 -12.26 -11.30 16.92
N SER A 43 -11.16 -10.59 17.02
CA SER A 43 -10.64 -10.06 18.26
C SER A 43 -10.81 -8.54 18.32
N LYS A 44 -10.77 -7.97 19.53
CA LYS A 44 -10.78 -6.51 19.75
C LYS A 44 -9.41 -5.87 19.48
N THR A 45 -8.72 -6.30 18.42
CA THR A 45 -7.46 -5.67 18.01
C THR A 45 -7.75 -4.27 17.51
N ALA A 46 -7.06 -3.28 18.07
CA ALA A 46 -7.24 -1.89 17.64
C ALA A 46 -6.53 -1.68 16.30
N ILE A 47 -7.28 -1.19 15.33
CA ILE A 47 -6.80 -0.81 13.99
C ILE A 47 -6.28 0.63 14.05
N ARG A 48 -5.18 0.91 13.37
CA ARG A 48 -4.72 2.28 13.17
C ARG A 48 -5.57 2.93 12.08
N THR A 49 -6.19 4.05 12.40
CA THR A 49 -7.10 4.78 11.50
C THR A 49 -6.43 5.97 10.81
N SER A 50 -5.13 6.18 11.00
CA SER A 50 -4.37 7.22 10.30
C SER A 50 -4.29 6.91 8.81
N PHE A 51 -4.36 7.94 7.98
CA PHE A 51 -4.11 7.80 6.55
C PHE A 51 -2.65 7.44 6.26
N THR A 52 -2.42 6.64 5.22
CA THR A 52 -1.11 6.50 4.58
C THR A 52 -1.04 7.45 3.38
N ARG A 53 0.09 8.14 3.23
CA ARG A 53 0.25 9.18 2.20
C ARG A 53 1.17 8.72 1.11
N TYR A 54 0.74 8.91 -0.13
CA TYR A 54 1.50 8.60 -1.33
C TYR A 54 1.65 9.81 -2.23
N PHE A 55 2.69 9.84 -3.05
CA PHE A 55 2.66 10.69 -4.25
C PHE A 55 1.60 10.15 -5.22
N VAL A 56 0.95 11.04 -5.94
CA VAL A 56 -0.03 10.62 -6.98
C VAL A 56 0.66 9.90 -8.15
N ASP A 57 1.94 10.21 -8.36
CA ASP A 57 2.81 9.50 -9.30
C ASP A 57 4.25 9.42 -8.73
N PRO A 58 4.90 8.23 -8.75
CA PRO A 58 6.25 8.08 -8.21
C PRO A 58 7.30 8.92 -8.94
N SER A 59 7.06 9.32 -10.19
CA SER A 59 7.98 10.19 -10.95
C SER A 59 8.17 11.56 -10.30
N ILE A 60 7.18 12.05 -9.57
CA ILE A 60 7.28 13.31 -8.81
C ILE A 60 8.34 13.17 -7.71
N ALA A 61 8.32 12.07 -6.97
CA ALA A 61 9.32 11.80 -5.94
C ALA A 61 10.72 11.62 -6.54
N VAL A 62 10.84 10.87 -7.63
CA VAL A 62 12.10 10.67 -8.36
C VAL A 62 12.70 12.01 -8.81
N ALA A 63 11.86 12.88 -9.40
CA ALA A 63 12.28 14.20 -9.82
C ALA A 63 12.71 15.11 -8.64
N ALA A 64 11.94 15.08 -7.55
CA ALA A 64 12.24 15.86 -6.35
C ALA A 64 13.53 15.41 -5.65
N LEU A 65 13.82 14.11 -5.65
CA LEU A 65 15.05 13.55 -5.09
C LEU A 65 16.27 13.71 -6.02
N GLY A 66 16.06 14.00 -7.31
CA GLY A 66 17.11 14.10 -8.30
C GLY A 66 17.83 12.76 -8.57
N ILE A 67 17.13 11.66 -8.40
CA ILE A 67 17.68 10.29 -8.56
C ILE A 67 17.28 9.67 -9.88
N GLY A 68 18.05 8.67 -10.32
CA GLY A 68 17.81 7.93 -11.55
C GLY A 68 17.79 6.40 -11.35
N PRO A 69 17.62 5.63 -12.41
CA PRO A 69 17.51 4.17 -12.33
C PRO A 69 18.69 3.47 -11.64
N LYS A 70 19.91 4.00 -11.81
CA LYS A 70 21.10 3.45 -11.17
C LYS A 70 21.10 3.65 -9.66
N ASP A 71 20.62 4.79 -9.20
CA ASP A 71 20.52 5.10 -7.78
C ASP A 71 19.49 4.18 -7.12
N LEU A 72 18.35 3.96 -7.77
CA LEU A 72 17.30 3.07 -7.27
C LEU A 72 17.75 1.60 -7.17
N ILE A 73 18.55 1.12 -8.12
CA ILE A 73 19.11 -0.25 -8.05
C ILE A 73 20.09 -0.41 -6.88
N ASN A 74 20.79 0.66 -6.53
CA ASN A 74 21.73 0.65 -5.41
C ASN A 74 21.03 0.90 -4.06
N GLU A 75 19.82 1.45 -4.06
CA GLU A 75 19.04 1.82 -2.88
C GLU A 75 17.65 1.16 -2.94
N LEU A 76 17.62 -0.15 -2.67
CA LEU A 76 16.41 -0.97 -2.82
C LEU A 76 15.28 -0.58 -1.86
N GLU A 77 15.55 0.04 -0.72
CA GLU A 77 14.53 0.53 0.20
C GLU A 77 13.74 1.68 -0.45
N THR A 78 14.41 2.70 -0.95
CA THR A 78 13.80 3.80 -1.70
C THR A 78 13.08 3.29 -2.95
N PHE A 79 13.68 2.31 -3.66
CA PHE A 79 13.04 1.70 -4.82
C PHE A 79 11.74 0.98 -4.42
N GLY A 80 11.73 0.25 -3.31
CA GLY A 80 10.55 -0.42 -2.78
C GLY A 80 9.40 0.55 -2.51
N LEU A 81 9.67 1.67 -1.84
CA LEU A 81 8.68 2.71 -1.55
C LEU A 81 8.09 3.35 -2.83
N LEU A 82 8.93 3.59 -3.84
CA LEU A 82 8.48 4.14 -5.12
C LEU A 82 7.68 3.11 -5.93
N PHE A 83 8.09 1.85 -5.87
CA PHE A 83 7.36 0.75 -6.49
C PHE A 83 5.99 0.56 -5.83
N GLU A 84 5.91 0.59 -4.50
CA GLU A 84 4.65 0.56 -3.77
C GLU A 84 3.74 1.72 -4.19
N THR A 85 4.27 2.95 -4.26
CA THR A 85 3.54 4.13 -4.75
C THR A 85 2.97 3.92 -6.14
N MET A 86 3.74 3.34 -7.07
CA MET A 86 3.28 3.01 -8.41
C MET A 86 2.16 1.98 -8.39
N CYS A 87 2.32 0.91 -7.63
CA CYS A 87 1.31 -0.14 -7.51
C CYS A 87 0.00 0.38 -6.91
N ILE A 88 0.07 1.20 -5.86
CA ILE A 88 -1.11 1.81 -5.24
C ILE A 88 -1.84 2.72 -6.23
N ARG A 89 -1.12 3.54 -7.00
CA ARG A 89 -1.70 4.37 -8.08
C ARG A 89 -2.48 3.49 -9.08
N ASP A 90 -1.85 2.44 -9.59
CA ASP A 90 -2.45 1.58 -10.61
C ASP A 90 -3.63 0.78 -10.04
N LEU A 91 -3.51 0.23 -8.82
CA LEU A 91 -4.61 -0.45 -8.14
C LEU A 91 -5.82 0.46 -7.93
N ARG A 92 -5.64 1.76 -7.67
CA ARG A 92 -6.75 2.72 -7.56
C ARG A 92 -7.47 2.90 -8.88
N VAL A 93 -6.73 3.00 -9.99
CA VAL A 93 -7.31 3.10 -11.33
C VAL A 93 -8.14 1.85 -11.66
N TYR A 94 -7.58 0.67 -11.42
CA TYR A 94 -8.30 -0.59 -11.66
C TYR A 94 -9.49 -0.78 -10.72
N ALA A 95 -9.35 -0.44 -9.44
CA ALA A 95 -10.45 -0.52 -8.49
C ALA A 95 -11.62 0.41 -8.84
N ASP A 96 -11.32 1.64 -9.26
CA ASP A 96 -12.34 2.61 -9.68
C ASP A 96 -13.13 2.10 -10.90
N ALA A 97 -12.44 1.52 -11.88
CA ALA A 97 -13.07 0.95 -13.08
C ALA A 97 -14.12 -0.13 -12.78
N ILE A 98 -13.96 -0.86 -11.66
CA ILE A 98 -14.90 -1.89 -11.19
C ILE A 98 -15.78 -1.44 -10.01
N GLY A 99 -15.79 -0.14 -9.72
CA GLY A 99 -16.62 0.45 -8.65
C GLY A 99 -16.14 0.16 -7.24
N GLY A 100 -14.82 0.00 -7.06
CA GLY A 100 -14.16 -0.22 -5.78
C GLY A 100 -13.31 0.97 -5.32
N ASN A 101 -12.72 0.81 -4.15
CA ASN A 101 -11.75 1.74 -3.56
C ASN A 101 -10.58 0.94 -2.99
N VAL A 102 -9.44 1.61 -2.82
CA VAL A 102 -8.23 1.03 -2.22
C VAL A 102 -8.01 1.63 -0.84
N TYR A 103 -7.72 0.78 0.11
CA TYR A 103 -7.44 1.10 1.50
C TYR A 103 -6.14 0.43 1.93
N HIS A 104 -5.51 0.89 3.00
CA HIS A 104 -4.46 0.14 3.70
C HIS A 104 -5.00 -0.47 4.98
N TYR A 105 -4.32 -1.49 5.50
CA TYR A 105 -4.61 -2.02 6.83
C TYR A 105 -3.34 -2.01 7.69
N ARG A 106 -3.49 -1.57 8.93
CA ARG A 106 -2.44 -1.67 9.95
C ARG A 106 -3.06 -1.82 11.32
N ASP A 107 -2.64 -2.82 12.08
CA ASP A 107 -3.07 -2.98 13.47
C ASP A 107 -1.99 -2.52 14.47
N LYS A 108 -2.35 -2.50 15.76
CA LYS A 108 -1.42 -2.13 16.83
C LYS A 108 -0.33 -3.17 17.08
N ASN A 109 -0.49 -4.40 16.60
CA ASN A 109 0.47 -5.47 16.75
C ASN A 109 1.52 -5.47 15.62
N GLY A 110 1.38 -4.55 14.67
CA GLY A 110 2.31 -4.40 13.56
C GLY A 110 1.95 -5.24 12.32
N LEU A 111 0.80 -5.94 12.31
CA LEU A 111 0.32 -6.58 11.09
C LEU A 111 -0.18 -5.52 10.12
N GLU A 112 0.29 -5.58 8.89
CA GLU A 112 -0.01 -4.64 7.82
C GLU A 112 -0.55 -5.37 6.59
N CYS A 113 -1.26 -4.64 5.75
CA CYS A 113 -1.58 -5.03 4.38
C CYS A 113 -1.52 -3.75 3.54
N ASP A 114 -0.66 -3.77 2.52
CA ASP A 114 -0.34 -2.58 1.73
C ASP A 114 -1.56 -2.04 0.99
N ALA A 115 -2.37 -2.95 0.43
CA ALA A 115 -3.61 -2.54 -0.22
C ALA A 115 -4.76 -3.52 0.03
N VAL A 116 -5.93 -2.98 0.30
CA VAL A 116 -7.20 -3.70 0.32
C VAL A 116 -8.09 -3.11 -0.76
N VAL A 117 -8.33 -3.86 -1.82
CA VAL A 117 -9.28 -3.50 -2.89
C VAL A 117 -10.67 -3.91 -2.42
N HIS A 118 -11.55 -2.94 -2.16
CA HIS A 118 -12.87 -3.19 -1.60
C HIS A 118 -13.96 -2.66 -2.51
N LEU A 119 -14.85 -3.53 -2.96
CA LEU A 119 -15.95 -3.19 -3.85
C LEU A 119 -17.21 -2.77 -3.07
N ARG A 120 -18.09 -2.02 -3.71
CA ARG A 120 -19.36 -1.55 -3.11
C ARG A 120 -20.32 -2.69 -2.74
N ASN A 121 -20.18 -3.86 -3.35
CA ASN A 121 -20.99 -5.05 -3.04
C ASN A 121 -20.47 -5.84 -1.81
N GLY A 122 -19.39 -5.35 -1.18
CA GLY A 122 -18.76 -5.96 -0.03
C GLY A 122 -17.73 -7.06 -0.36
N ASP A 123 -17.42 -7.31 -1.63
CA ASP A 123 -16.30 -8.13 -2.03
C ASP A 123 -14.99 -7.36 -1.83
N TYR A 124 -13.93 -8.05 -1.45
CA TYR A 124 -12.62 -7.43 -1.27
C TYR A 124 -11.48 -8.41 -1.52
N GLY A 125 -10.34 -7.85 -1.90
CA GLY A 125 -9.08 -8.58 -2.05
C GLY A 125 -7.99 -7.95 -1.17
N LEU A 126 -7.07 -8.79 -0.71
CA LEU A 126 -5.92 -8.38 0.10
C LEU A 126 -4.66 -8.44 -0.76
N VAL A 127 -3.85 -7.40 -0.72
CA VAL A 127 -2.66 -7.25 -1.58
C VAL A 127 -1.46 -6.80 -0.74
N GLU A 128 -0.37 -7.54 -0.84
CA GLU A 128 0.98 -7.14 -0.41
C GLU A 128 1.81 -6.77 -1.63
N ILE A 129 2.65 -5.76 -1.52
CA ILE A 129 3.47 -5.24 -2.61
C ILE A 129 4.94 -5.48 -2.26
N LYS A 130 5.64 -6.21 -3.11
CA LYS A 130 7.05 -6.56 -2.91
C LYS A 130 7.84 -6.39 -4.21
N LEU A 131 9.08 -5.96 -4.15
CA LEU A 131 9.91 -5.86 -5.37
C LEU A 131 10.08 -7.21 -6.07
N GLY A 132 10.11 -8.31 -5.32
CA GLY A 132 10.25 -9.67 -5.81
C GLY A 132 11.26 -10.47 -4.98
N GLY A 133 11.44 -11.73 -5.35
CA GLY A 133 12.28 -12.69 -4.64
C GLY A 133 11.49 -13.57 -3.66
N ASP A 134 11.90 -14.84 -3.57
CA ASP A 134 11.13 -15.88 -2.88
C ASP A 134 10.85 -15.54 -1.41
N ASN A 135 11.84 -14.99 -0.70
CA ASN A 135 11.68 -14.64 0.72
C ASN A 135 10.63 -13.54 0.94
N LEU A 136 10.63 -12.50 0.11
CA LEU A 136 9.66 -11.40 0.20
C LEU A 136 8.25 -11.86 -0.22
N ILE A 137 8.15 -12.78 -1.19
CA ILE A 137 6.87 -13.39 -1.59
C ILE A 137 6.31 -14.22 -0.44
N GLU A 138 7.15 -15.03 0.24
CA GLU A 138 6.75 -15.85 1.37
C GLU A 138 6.29 -14.98 2.56
N GLU A 139 7.02 -13.92 2.86
CA GLU A 139 6.65 -12.95 3.89
C GLU A 139 5.29 -12.31 3.59
N GLY A 140 5.11 -11.77 2.39
CA GLY A 140 3.84 -11.16 1.97
C GLY A 140 2.68 -12.15 2.02
N ALA A 141 2.88 -13.38 1.52
CA ALA A 141 1.84 -14.41 1.58
C ALA A 141 1.47 -14.77 3.03
N SER A 142 2.44 -14.81 3.94
CA SER A 142 2.21 -15.10 5.35
C SER A 142 1.41 -13.98 6.03
N SER A 143 1.75 -12.71 5.79
CA SER A 143 1.01 -11.55 6.30
C SER A 143 -0.46 -11.56 5.85
N LEU A 144 -0.69 -11.80 4.55
CA LEU A 144 -2.05 -11.87 3.99
C LEU A 144 -2.89 -12.99 4.65
N LYS A 145 -2.31 -14.17 4.81
CA LYS A 145 -2.99 -15.31 5.46
C LYS A 145 -3.28 -15.01 6.94
N GLU A 146 -2.33 -14.40 7.64
CA GLU A 146 -2.54 -13.99 9.03
C GLU A 146 -3.71 -13.01 9.14
N LEU A 147 -3.76 -11.97 8.30
CA LEU A 147 -4.87 -11.02 8.28
C LEU A 147 -6.20 -11.73 7.98
N ALA A 148 -6.23 -12.60 6.98
CA ALA A 148 -7.44 -13.35 6.61
C ALA A 148 -8.00 -14.17 7.79
N THR A 149 -7.14 -14.74 8.65
CA THR A 149 -7.60 -15.48 9.85
C THR A 149 -8.21 -14.59 10.93
N LYS A 150 -7.81 -13.30 10.99
CA LYS A 150 -8.33 -12.34 11.97
C LYS A 150 -9.69 -11.78 11.60
N ILE A 151 -10.09 -11.86 10.34
CA ILE A 151 -11.38 -11.33 9.86
C ILE A 151 -12.55 -12.19 10.37
N ASP A 152 -13.58 -11.52 10.88
CA ASP A 152 -14.81 -12.18 11.35
C ASP A 152 -15.75 -12.49 10.16
N THR A 153 -15.58 -13.67 9.61
CA THR A 153 -16.37 -14.16 8.47
C THR A 153 -17.85 -14.42 8.77
N THR A 154 -18.27 -14.29 10.02
CA THR A 154 -19.71 -14.29 10.37
C THR A 154 -20.37 -12.93 10.12
N LYS A 155 -19.58 -11.87 9.99
CA LYS A 155 -20.03 -10.48 9.82
C LYS A 155 -19.69 -9.87 8.48
N MET A 156 -18.72 -10.44 7.77
CA MET A 156 -18.33 -9.99 6.43
C MET A 156 -17.85 -11.17 5.59
N LYS A 157 -17.77 -10.99 4.28
CA LYS A 157 -17.30 -12.01 3.34
C LYS A 157 -15.85 -12.42 3.63
N THR A 158 -15.45 -13.60 3.18
CA THR A 158 -14.03 -13.96 3.06
C THR A 158 -13.36 -13.14 1.96
N PRO A 159 -12.04 -12.91 2.00
CA PRO A 159 -11.35 -12.30 0.87
C PRO A 159 -11.62 -13.06 -0.43
N SER A 160 -11.96 -12.34 -1.49
CA SER A 160 -12.16 -12.92 -2.82
C SER A 160 -10.82 -13.42 -3.40
N PHE A 161 -9.74 -12.76 -3.04
CA PHE A 161 -8.37 -13.18 -3.35
C PHE A 161 -7.38 -12.63 -2.33
N MET A 162 -6.22 -13.28 -2.26
CA MET A 162 -5.02 -12.79 -1.60
C MET A 162 -3.91 -12.76 -2.66
N MET A 163 -3.18 -11.66 -2.78
CA MET A 163 -2.21 -11.46 -3.85
C MET A 163 -0.93 -10.80 -3.34
N VAL A 164 0.21 -11.37 -3.67
CA VAL A 164 1.49 -10.66 -3.60
C VAL A 164 1.78 -10.08 -4.98
N LEU A 165 1.74 -8.76 -5.07
CA LEU A 165 2.02 -8.00 -6.28
C LEU A 165 3.53 -7.73 -6.35
N ILE A 166 4.19 -8.16 -7.42
CA ILE A 166 5.64 -8.11 -7.55
C ILE A 166 6.11 -7.28 -8.73
N GLY A 167 7.30 -6.70 -8.61
CA GLY A 167 7.95 -5.91 -9.67
C GLY A 167 8.60 -6.76 -10.76
N ILE A 168 9.12 -7.93 -10.41
CA ILE A 168 9.90 -8.77 -11.30
C ILE A 168 9.27 -10.15 -11.39
N GLY A 169 8.82 -10.52 -12.58
CA GLY A 169 8.23 -11.83 -12.88
C GLY A 169 7.76 -11.90 -14.33
N SER A 170 7.70 -13.11 -14.88
CA SER A 170 7.31 -13.32 -16.28
C SER A 170 5.86 -13.75 -16.44
N TYR A 171 5.22 -14.24 -15.38
CA TYR A 171 3.85 -14.73 -15.40
C TYR A 171 3.24 -14.71 -13.99
N ALA A 172 1.92 -14.62 -13.93
CA ALA A 172 1.18 -14.77 -12.70
C ALA A 172 0.91 -16.26 -12.41
N TYR A 173 0.96 -16.65 -11.13
CA TYR A 173 0.66 -18.01 -10.70
C TYR A 173 -0.01 -18.02 -9.33
N GLN A 174 -0.73 -19.09 -9.04
CA GLN A 174 -1.27 -19.33 -7.72
C GLN A 174 -0.39 -20.34 -6.96
N ARG A 175 -0.06 -20.01 -5.74
CA ARG A 175 0.67 -20.86 -4.80
C ARG A 175 -0.24 -21.97 -4.29
N GLU A 176 0.34 -23.04 -3.75
CA GLU A 176 -0.39 -24.15 -3.13
C GLU A 176 -1.28 -23.70 -1.96
N ASP A 177 -0.89 -22.62 -1.25
CA ASP A 177 -1.65 -22.03 -0.15
C ASP A 177 -2.78 -21.07 -0.60
N GLY A 178 -3.03 -20.97 -1.91
CA GLY A 178 -4.10 -20.17 -2.51
C GLY A 178 -3.77 -18.71 -2.73
N VAL A 179 -2.59 -18.22 -2.31
CA VAL A 179 -2.15 -16.85 -2.56
C VAL A 179 -1.65 -16.71 -3.99
N TRP A 180 -2.11 -15.68 -4.68
CA TRP A 180 -1.63 -15.32 -6.02
C TRP A 180 -0.31 -14.56 -5.93
N VAL A 181 0.60 -14.84 -6.85
CA VAL A 181 1.81 -14.05 -7.09
C VAL A 181 1.67 -13.47 -8.48
N VAL A 182 1.62 -12.15 -8.56
CA VAL A 182 1.27 -11.45 -9.80
C VAL A 182 2.31 -10.36 -10.08
N PRO A 183 3.05 -10.45 -11.18
CA PRO A 183 3.85 -9.32 -11.66
C PRO A 183 2.95 -8.14 -12.03
N ILE A 184 3.38 -6.91 -11.69
CA ILE A 184 2.59 -5.69 -12.02
C ILE A 184 2.28 -5.61 -13.53
N SER A 185 3.18 -6.08 -14.38
CA SER A 185 3.01 -6.15 -15.82
C SER A 185 1.89 -7.09 -16.30
N CYS A 186 1.39 -7.96 -15.41
CA CYS A 186 0.27 -8.86 -15.70
C CYS A 186 -1.08 -8.25 -15.32
N LEU A 187 -1.10 -7.13 -14.61
CA LEU A 187 -2.34 -6.40 -14.32
C LEU A 187 -2.75 -5.59 -15.54
N LYS A 188 -4.05 -5.58 -15.81
CA LYS A 188 -4.69 -4.75 -16.84
C LYS A 188 -6.17 -4.60 -16.52
N ASP A 189 -6.79 -3.61 -17.10
CA ASP A 189 -8.22 -3.31 -17.09
C ASP A 189 -9.07 -4.38 -17.83
#